data_65b214e4391614f48c58bc0443459f53
#
_entry.id   65b214e4391614f48c58bc0443459f53
#
_cell.length_a   1.000
_cell.length_b   1.000
_cell.length_c   1.000
_cell.angle_alpha   90.00
_cell.angle_beta   90.00
_cell.angle_gamma   90.00
#
_symmetry.space_group_name_H-M   'P 1'
#
loop_
_entity.id
_entity.type
_entity.pdbx_description
1 polymer ?
#
loop_
_entity_poly.entity_id
_entity_poly.type
_entity_poly.pdbx_seq_one_letter_code
_entity_poly.pdbx_strand_id
1 'polypeptide(L)'
;LTRLADIDTGPLRLHRGICIVTPATPSSDAPSQIGLVPLQNELEKVQVELDSLKAEINFLRRRDETLNFYMNRLDEELRLAARLQQDFLPRTLPQVGPLRFHTLFRPAGYVSGDLYDVFRLDESHVGFYMADAVGHGMPAALLTMFIKNALVTKQISAEGYRLLDPGEALARLNDKLVDQNLTQATFATAVYGSINAKTLVCRFARAGHPFPLLMRGDGSVLNLQSDGGLLGIFPNDVYEDRQIQLRAGDRLFIYTDGIEVAFADDHALNTQQWRVELEHRREMPVERVLLELSENLDRETGSLAPKDDLSIVVAEVRPDA
;
A
#
# COMPACT_ATOMS: atom_id res chain seq x y z
N LEU A 1 -6.15 29.77 -8.44
CA LEU A 1 -6.00 30.94 -9.33
C LEU A 1 -7.15 31.92 -9.06
N THR A 2 -6.97 32.97 -8.27
CA THR A 2 -7.57 34.29 -8.52
C THR A 2 -6.96 35.26 -7.51
N ARG A 3 -6.39 36.31 -8.07
CA ARG A 3 -5.73 37.44 -7.42
C ARG A 3 -6.67 38.14 -6.41
N LEU A 4 -6.17 38.42 -5.23
CA LEU A 4 -6.70 39.51 -4.40
C LEU A 4 -5.77 40.70 -4.55
N ALA A 5 -6.37 41.77 -5.03
CA ALA A 5 -5.74 43.03 -5.34
C ALA A 5 -5.38 43.83 -4.07
N ASP A 6 -4.32 44.60 -4.20
CA ASP A 6 -3.78 45.58 -3.27
C ASP A 6 -4.83 46.57 -2.78
N ILE A 7 -4.93 46.74 -1.47
CA ILE A 7 -5.55 47.93 -0.86
C ILE A 7 -4.41 48.83 -0.38
N ASP A 8 -4.21 49.88 -1.16
CA ASP A 8 -3.28 50.98 -0.89
C ASP A 8 -3.76 51.79 0.33
N THR A 9 -3.00 51.79 1.42
CA THR A 9 -3.19 52.67 2.54
C THR A 9 -2.26 53.89 2.43
N GLY A 10 -2.73 54.89 1.71
CA GLY A 10 -2.05 56.18 1.69
C GLY A 10 -2.15 56.94 3.02
N PRO A 11 -1.16 57.74 3.41
CA PRO A 11 -1.08 58.40 4.72
C PRO A 11 -2.01 59.61 4.81
N LEU A 12 -2.88 59.61 5.81
CA LEU A 12 -3.69 60.77 6.20
C LEU A 12 -2.78 61.89 6.76
N ARG A 13 -2.63 62.99 6.02
CA ARG A 13 -2.03 64.23 6.50
C ARG A 13 -3.04 65.03 7.31
N LEU A 14 -2.77 65.21 8.58
CA LEU A 14 -3.47 66.20 9.44
C LEU A 14 -3.02 67.59 9.05
N HIS A 15 -3.92 68.40 8.52
CA HIS A 15 -3.77 69.84 8.47
C HIS A 15 -4.42 70.50 9.72
N ARG A 16 -3.60 71.24 10.46
CA ARG A 16 -4.06 72.13 11.54
C ARG A 16 -4.78 73.31 10.91
N GLY A 17 -6.07 73.43 11.17
CA GLY A 17 -6.83 74.64 10.95
C GLY A 17 -7.62 75.03 12.24
N ILE A 18 -7.21 76.04 12.90
CA ILE A 18 -7.94 76.63 14.09
C ILE A 18 -9.11 77.38 13.52
N CYS A 19 -10.34 76.90 13.75
CA CYS A 19 -11.55 77.75 13.63
C CYS A 19 -12.04 78.10 15.03
N ILE A 20 -11.99 79.38 15.33
CA ILE A 20 -12.63 79.98 16.53
C ILE A 20 -14.11 80.15 16.20
N VAL A 21 -14.97 79.38 16.86
CA VAL A 21 -16.43 79.58 16.80
C VAL A 21 -16.88 80.27 18.08
N THR A 22 -17.43 81.43 17.93
CA THR A 22 -18.10 82.21 19.01
C THR A 22 -19.40 81.50 19.43
N PRO A 23 -19.77 81.51 20.72
CA PRO A 23 -20.96 80.81 21.19
C PRO A 23 -22.24 81.55 20.77
N ALA A 24 -23.06 80.81 20.01
CA ALA A 24 -24.44 81.18 19.77
C ALA A 24 -25.32 80.74 20.96
N THR A 25 -26.23 81.61 21.33
CA THR A 25 -27.20 81.41 22.41
C THR A 25 -28.03 80.15 22.26
N PRO A 26 -28.37 79.42 23.33
CA PRO A 26 -29.10 78.21 23.28
C PRO A 26 -30.55 78.43 22.87
N SER A 27 -30.92 77.90 21.69
CA SER A 27 -32.34 77.65 21.39
C SER A 27 -32.69 76.28 22.02
N SER A 28 -33.74 76.31 22.81
CA SER A 28 -34.32 75.18 23.51
C SER A 28 -35.06 74.27 22.55
N ASP A 29 -34.34 73.36 21.87
CA ASP A 29 -34.94 72.20 21.27
C ASP A 29 -34.09 71.00 21.67
N ALA A 30 -34.57 70.27 22.67
CA ALA A 30 -34.00 69.00 23.08
C ALA A 30 -34.14 67.99 21.90
N PRO A 31 -33.06 67.40 21.45
CA PRO A 31 -33.19 66.32 20.44
C PRO A 31 -34.00 65.17 21.05
N SER A 32 -35.10 64.89 20.41
CA SER A 32 -36.01 63.81 20.77
C SER A 32 -35.22 62.46 21.01
N GLN A 33 -35.28 61.95 22.24
CA GLN A 33 -34.72 60.67 22.68
C GLN A 33 -35.29 59.44 21.91
N ILE A 34 -36.17 59.68 20.92
CA ILE A 34 -36.92 58.62 20.17
C ILE A 34 -36.03 57.86 19.17
N GLY A 35 -34.86 58.32 18.78
CA GLY A 35 -33.99 57.70 17.79
C GLY A 35 -32.85 56.86 18.37
N LEU A 36 -32.53 56.98 19.67
CA LEU A 36 -31.39 56.26 20.27
C LEU A 36 -31.73 54.87 20.77
N VAL A 37 -32.96 54.59 21.20
CA VAL A 37 -33.40 53.29 21.73
C VAL A 37 -33.40 52.18 20.67
N PRO A 38 -33.85 52.40 19.43
CA PRO A 38 -33.78 51.34 18.39
C PRO A 38 -32.36 50.96 18.02
N LEU A 39 -31.42 51.92 17.95
CA LEU A 39 -30.02 51.71 17.66
C LEU A 39 -29.29 50.92 18.77
N GLN A 40 -29.62 51.20 20.03
CA GLN A 40 -29.08 50.47 21.17
C GLN A 40 -29.54 48.99 21.17
N ASN A 41 -30.82 48.72 20.88
CA ASN A 41 -31.36 47.40 20.81
C ASN A 41 -30.74 46.60 19.63
N GLU A 42 -30.44 47.24 18.51
CA GLU A 42 -29.72 46.59 17.40
C GLU A 42 -28.26 46.30 17.75
N LEU A 43 -27.58 47.21 18.42
CA LEU A 43 -26.22 47.03 18.91
C LEU A 43 -26.13 45.83 19.88
N GLU A 44 -27.06 45.73 20.83
CA GLU A 44 -27.14 44.58 21.73
C GLU A 44 -27.37 43.25 21.01
N LYS A 45 -28.24 43.22 20.00
CA LYS A 45 -28.45 42.01 19.19
C LYS A 45 -27.18 41.59 18.45
N VAL A 46 -26.52 42.54 17.80
CA VAL A 46 -25.25 42.29 17.10
C VAL A 46 -24.16 41.80 18.07
N GLN A 47 -24.11 42.39 19.27
CA GLN A 47 -23.15 41.96 20.29
C GLN A 47 -23.41 40.49 20.75
N VAL A 48 -24.66 40.14 20.99
CA VAL A 48 -25.06 38.75 21.35
C VAL A 48 -24.70 37.78 20.23
N GLU A 49 -24.98 38.17 18.99
CA GLU A 49 -24.64 37.34 17.82
C GLU A 49 -23.13 37.16 17.66
N LEU A 50 -22.35 38.23 17.84
CA LEU A 50 -20.90 38.22 17.83
C LEU A 50 -20.31 37.32 18.91
N ASP A 51 -20.85 37.39 20.12
CA ASP A 51 -20.37 36.55 21.23
C ASP A 51 -20.76 35.08 21.03
N SER A 52 -21.93 34.80 20.44
CA SER A 52 -22.32 33.46 20.00
C SER A 52 -21.37 32.88 18.93
N LEU A 53 -21.06 33.66 17.89
CA LEU A 53 -20.12 33.28 16.84
C LEU A 53 -18.70 33.02 17.37
N LYS A 54 -18.24 33.90 18.31
CA LYS A 54 -16.95 33.69 18.98
C LYS A 54 -16.92 32.37 19.76
N ALA A 55 -18.00 32.05 20.47
CA ALA A 55 -18.10 30.79 21.23
C ALA A 55 -18.05 29.59 20.28
N GLU A 56 -18.77 29.65 19.14
CA GLU A 56 -18.77 28.61 18.12
C GLU A 56 -17.39 28.43 17.48
N ILE A 57 -16.72 29.52 17.10
CA ILE A 57 -15.35 29.46 16.57
C ILE A 57 -14.39 28.81 17.58
N ASN A 58 -14.48 29.18 18.85
CA ASN A 58 -13.64 28.60 19.88
C ASN A 58 -13.93 27.09 20.10
N PHE A 59 -15.19 26.70 20.01
CA PHE A 59 -15.56 25.27 20.05
C PHE A 59 -15.00 24.51 18.86
N LEU A 60 -15.15 25.03 17.63
CA LEU A 60 -14.62 24.41 16.42
C LEU A 60 -13.09 24.28 16.46
N ARG A 61 -12.38 25.34 16.93
CA ARG A 61 -10.90 25.27 17.08
C ARG A 61 -10.46 24.17 18.03
N ARG A 62 -11.09 24.05 19.21
CA ARG A 62 -10.77 22.98 20.17
C ARG A 62 -11.03 21.59 19.61
N ARG A 63 -12.11 21.44 18.85
CA ARG A 63 -12.43 20.19 18.18
C ARG A 63 -11.37 19.85 17.13
N ASP A 64 -10.94 20.83 16.35
CA ASP A 64 -9.91 20.68 15.33
C ASP A 64 -8.56 20.32 15.93
N GLU A 65 -8.14 20.98 17.00
CA GLU A 65 -6.93 20.63 17.76
C GLU A 65 -6.97 19.20 18.30
N THR A 66 -8.12 18.78 18.82
CA THR A 66 -8.31 17.42 19.32
C THR A 66 -8.24 16.38 18.21
N LEU A 67 -8.91 16.64 17.07
CA LEU A 67 -8.86 15.77 15.89
C LEU A 67 -7.43 15.64 15.35
N ASN A 68 -6.72 16.76 15.20
CA ASN A 68 -5.34 16.77 14.74
C ASN A 68 -4.41 16.01 15.68
N PHE A 69 -4.62 16.11 16.99
CA PHE A 69 -3.86 15.30 17.95
C PHE A 69 -4.07 13.79 17.75
N TYR A 70 -5.32 13.34 17.63
CA TYR A 70 -5.61 11.93 17.40
C TYR A 70 -5.13 11.43 16.01
N MET A 71 -5.28 12.26 14.97
CA MET A 71 -4.79 11.92 13.63
C MET A 71 -3.29 11.76 13.60
N ASN A 72 -2.53 12.68 14.22
CA ASN A 72 -1.08 12.58 14.28
C ASN A 72 -0.62 11.31 15.04
N ARG A 73 -1.30 11.00 16.13
CA ARG A 73 -1.00 9.78 16.90
C ARG A 73 -1.27 8.51 16.09
N LEU A 74 -2.39 8.45 15.37
CA LEU A 74 -2.73 7.35 14.49
C LEU A 74 -1.72 7.20 13.34
N ASP A 75 -1.30 8.30 12.75
CA ASP A 75 -0.26 8.33 11.72
C ASP A 75 1.07 7.75 12.23
N GLU A 76 1.49 8.12 13.43
CA GLU A 76 2.70 7.57 14.06
C GLU A 76 2.58 6.07 14.32
N GLU A 77 1.44 5.59 14.83
CA GLU A 77 1.19 4.16 15.07
C GLU A 77 1.20 3.36 13.75
N LEU A 78 0.58 3.87 12.69
CA LEU A 78 0.57 3.22 11.37
C LEU A 78 1.96 3.21 10.72
N ARG A 79 2.74 4.29 10.84
CA ARG A 79 4.14 4.33 10.39
C ARG A 79 5.03 3.33 11.12
N LEU A 80 4.77 3.12 12.42
CA LEU A 80 5.50 2.10 13.18
C LEU A 80 5.13 0.69 12.70
N ALA A 81 3.83 0.42 12.48
CA ALA A 81 3.37 -0.85 11.94
C ALA A 81 3.96 -1.14 10.54
N ALA A 82 4.03 -0.13 9.67
CA ALA A 82 4.67 -0.22 8.36
C ALA A 82 6.14 -0.64 8.45
N ARG A 83 6.89 0.00 9.35
CA ARG A 83 8.30 -0.37 9.58
C ARG A 83 8.45 -1.79 10.09
N LEU A 84 7.60 -2.21 11.02
CA LEU A 84 7.59 -3.59 11.52
C LEU A 84 7.29 -4.59 10.39
N GLN A 85 6.32 -4.30 9.54
CA GLN A 85 6.02 -5.14 8.37
C GLN A 85 7.22 -5.24 7.43
N GLN A 86 7.88 -4.12 7.13
CA GLN A 86 9.09 -4.11 6.30
C GLN A 86 10.24 -4.92 6.93
N ASP A 87 10.37 -4.93 8.25
CA ASP A 87 11.38 -5.74 8.94
C ASP A 87 11.13 -7.26 8.81
N PHE A 88 9.90 -7.67 8.48
CA PHE A 88 9.57 -9.05 8.16
C PHE A 88 9.91 -9.45 6.72
N LEU A 89 10.10 -8.50 5.80
CA LEU A 89 10.56 -8.80 4.45
C LEU A 89 12.04 -9.23 4.47
N PRO A 90 12.50 -10.00 3.46
CA PRO A 90 13.90 -10.42 3.42
C PRO A 90 14.83 -9.21 3.27
N ARG A 91 15.70 -8.97 4.26
CA ARG A 91 16.70 -7.89 4.20
C ARG A 91 17.78 -8.12 3.15
N THR A 92 18.07 -9.37 2.85
CA THR A 92 19.01 -9.80 1.83
C THR A 92 18.46 -10.97 1.07
N LEU A 93 18.46 -10.89 -0.24
CA LEU A 93 18.01 -11.97 -1.08
C LEU A 93 19.11 -13.03 -1.22
N PRO A 94 18.80 -14.34 -1.09
CA PRO A 94 19.79 -15.38 -1.17
C PRO A 94 20.38 -15.46 -2.58
N GLN A 95 21.70 -15.67 -2.64
CA GLN A 95 22.42 -15.96 -3.87
C GLN A 95 22.94 -17.39 -3.78
N VAL A 96 22.38 -18.30 -4.58
CA VAL A 96 22.73 -19.73 -4.55
C VAL A 96 22.96 -20.22 -5.98
N GLY A 97 24.19 -20.58 -6.28
CA GLY A 97 24.58 -20.97 -7.64
C GLY A 97 24.24 -19.89 -8.68
N PRO A 98 23.60 -20.25 -9.79
CA PRO A 98 23.23 -19.28 -10.84
C PRO A 98 22.02 -18.43 -10.50
N LEU A 99 21.29 -18.72 -9.41
CA LEU A 99 20.06 -18.03 -9.06
C LEU A 99 20.32 -16.63 -8.50
N ARG A 100 19.60 -15.65 -9.03
CA ARG A 100 19.51 -14.28 -8.51
C ARG A 100 18.04 -13.95 -8.33
N PHE A 101 17.76 -13.17 -7.30
CA PHE A 101 16.41 -12.73 -6.99
C PHE A 101 16.35 -11.21 -6.99
N HIS A 102 15.24 -10.69 -7.50
CA HIS A 102 14.92 -9.26 -7.53
C HIS A 102 13.51 -9.10 -7.00
N THR A 103 13.24 -8.02 -6.30
CA THR A 103 11.92 -7.79 -5.70
C THR A 103 11.49 -6.34 -5.86
N LEU A 104 10.19 -6.15 -6.04
CA LEU A 104 9.51 -4.87 -5.91
C LEU A 104 8.39 -5.03 -4.89
N PHE A 105 8.28 -4.08 -3.96
CA PHE A 105 7.23 -4.04 -2.95
C PHE A 105 6.73 -2.60 -2.79
N ARG A 106 5.49 -2.38 -3.15
CA ARG A 106 4.85 -1.06 -3.14
C ARG A 106 3.49 -1.16 -2.45
N PRO A 107 3.42 -0.88 -1.14
CA PRO A 107 2.16 -0.81 -0.42
C PRO A 107 1.27 0.31 -0.94
N ALA A 108 -0.03 0.06 -1.05
CA ALA A 108 -1.04 1.08 -1.36
C ALA A 108 -1.30 2.02 -0.19
N GLY A 109 -1.14 1.52 1.04
CA GLY A 109 -1.32 2.27 2.28
C GLY A 109 -0.06 2.31 3.14
N TYR A 110 -0.23 2.51 4.45
CA TYR A 110 0.87 2.40 5.40
C TYR A 110 1.40 0.97 5.49
N VAL A 111 0.49 0.01 5.56
CA VAL A 111 0.76 -1.42 5.61
C VAL A 111 0.10 -2.11 4.42
N SER A 112 0.63 -3.24 4.01
CA SER A 112 0.20 -3.99 2.84
C SER A 112 -0.53 -5.27 3.24
N GLY A 113 -1.54 -5.65 2.44
CA GLY A 113 -2.12 -6.99 2.43
C GLY A 113 -1.22 -8.02 1.77
N ASP A 114 -0.23 -7.56 1.01
CA ASP A 114 0.78 -8.42 0.40
C ASP A 114 1.93 -8.75 1.34
N LEU A 115 2.49 -9.93 1.17
CA LEU A 115 3.77 -10.31 1.77
C LEU A 115 4.48 -11.34 0.91
N TYR A 116 5.79 -11.20 0.78
CA TYR A 116 6.64 -12.18 0.13
C TYR A 116 7.85 -12.54 0.99
N ASP A 117 8.46 -13.67 0.70
CA ASP A 117 9.78 -14.01 1.21
C ASP A 117 10.57 -14.85 0.18
N VAL A 118 11.88 -14.71 0.23
CA VAL A 118 12.83 -15.54 -0.52
C VAL A 118 13.92 -15.97 0.47
N PHE A 119 14.01 -17.25 0.73
CA PHE A 119 14.85 -17.77 1.80
C PHE A 119 15.56 -19.07 1.42
N ARG A 120 16.70 -19.29 2.03
CA ARG A 120 17.46 -20.50 1.83
C ARG A 120 16.82 -21.66 2.60
N LEU A 121 16.42 -22.71 1.88
CA LEU A 121 15.89 -23.94 2.49
C LEU A 121 17.02 -24.86 2.98
N ASP A 122 18.02 -25.09 2.14
CA ASP A 122 19.21 -25.85 2.47
C ASP A 122 20.40 -25.38 1.60
N GLU A 123 21.44 -26.20 1.46
CA GLU A 123 22.65 -25.86 0.69
C GLU A 123 22.37 -25.66 -0.81
N SER A 124 21.33 -26.28 -1.36
CA SER A 124 21.02 -26.29 -2.78
C SER A 124 19.62 -25.77 -3.11
N HIS A 125 18.73 -25.59 -2.14
CA HIS A 125 17.36 -25.17 -2.39
C HIS A 125 17.09 -23.77 -1.85
N VAL A 126 16.46 -22.95 -2.68
CA VAL A 126 15.89 -21.66 -2.32
C VAL A 126 14.38 -21.75 -2.38
N GLY A 127 13.72 -21.42 -1.29
CA GLY A 127 12.27 -21.26 -1.22
C GLY A 127 11.86 -19.83 -1.56
N PHE A 128 10.71 -19.70 -2.16
CA PHE A 128 10.03 -18.41 -2.35
C PHE A 128 8.55 -18.57 -2.03
N TYR A 129 7.95 -17.56 -1.48
CA TYR A 129 6.50 -17.46 -1.41
C TYR A 129 6.04 -16.02 -1.58
N MET A 130 4.80 -15.90 -2.00
CA MET A 130 4.04 -14.65 -2.03
C MET A 130 2.63 -14.96 -1.56
N ALA A 131 2.07 -14.08 -0.76
CA ALA A 131 0.70 -14.16 -0.28
C ALA A 131 0.07 -12.78 -0.34
N ASP A 132 -1.21 -12.76 -0.67
CA ASP A 132 -2.05 -11.59 -0.68
C ASP A 132 -3.32 -11.89 0.11
N ALA A 133 -3.54 -11.13 1.16
CA ALA A 133 -4.66 -11.28 2.09
C ALA A 133 -5.85 -10.43 1.65
N VAL A 134 -7.05 -11.01 1.71
CA VAL A 134 -8.29 -10.29 1.38
C VAL A 134 -8.41 -8.97 2.14
N GLY A 135 -8.70 -7.89 1.40
CA GLY A 135 -8.87 -6.56 1.95
C GLY A 135 -7.58 -5.78 2.04
N HIS A 136 -7.58 -4.66 2.77
CA HIS A 136 -6.44 -3.76 2.87
C HIS A 136 -6.20 -3.28 4.30
N GLY A 137 -5.04 -2.70 4.51
CA GLY A 137 -4.67 -2.08 5.79
C GLY A 137 -4.32 -3.09 6.88
N MET A 138 -4.52 -2.71 8.14
CA MET A 138 -4.03 -3.43 9.30
C MET A 138 -4.53 -4.90 9.41
N PRO A 139 -5.82 -5.21 9.17
CA PRO A 139 -6.29 -6.61 9.24
C PRO A 139 -5.61 -7.52 8.23
N ALA A 140 -5.47 -7.09 6.98
CA ALA A 140 -4.79 -7.84 5.92
C ALA A 140 -3.30 -8.02 6.24
N ALA A 141 -2.62 -6.96 6.71
CA ALA A 141 -1.23 -7.02 7.14
C ALA A 141 -0.99 -8.02 8.29
N LEU A 142 -1.89 -8.09 9.27
CA LEU A 142 -1.80 -9.07 10.36
C LEU A 142 -1.99 -10.50 9.85
N LEU A 143 -2.89 -10.71 8.89
CA LEU A 143 -3.10 -12.02 8.28
C LEU A 143 -1.85 -12.49 7.54
N THR A 144 -1.21 -11.63 6.75
CA THR A 144 0.03 -11.99 6.06
C THR A 144 1.18 -12.29 7.01
N MET A 145 1.26 -11.60 8.15
CA MET A 145 2.20 -11.94 9.22
C MET A 145 1.93 -13.31 9.82
N PHE A 146 0.65 -13.66 10.03
CA PHE A 146 0.28 -15.01 10.47
C PHE A 146 0.71 -16.05 9.43
N ILE A 147 0.41 -15.83 8.14
CA ILE A 147 0.80 -16.72 7.02
C ILE A 147 2.30 -16.98 7.04
N LYS A 148 3.12 -15.92 7.15
CA LYS A 148 4.58 -16.04 7.22
C LYS A 148 5.04 -16.98 8.33
N ASN A 149 4.48 -16.83 9.52
CA ASN A 149 4.85 -17.64 10.68
C ASN A 149 4.26 -19.06 10.64
N ALA A 150 3.12 -19.22 10.00
CA ALA A 150 2.41 -20.51 9.91
C ALA A 150 2.94 -21.41 8.80
N LEU A 151 3.59 -20.86 7.76
CA LEU A 151 4.14 -21.62 6.64
C LEU A 151 5.27 -22.54 7.11
N VAL A 152 5.07 -23.84 6.97
CA VAL A 152 6.05 -24.87 7.29
C VAL A 152 6.59 -25.43 5.97
N THR A 153 7.90 -25.33 5.79
CA THR A 153 8.58 -25.75 4.55
C THR A 153 9.44 -26.99 4.73
N LYS A 154 9.67 -27.39 6.00
CA LYS A 154 10.50 -28.55 6.36
C LYS A 154 9.82 -29.38 7.44
N GLN A 155 9.94 -30.66 7.34
CA GLN A 155 9.60 -31.61 8.41
C GLN A 155 10.89 -32.17 8.98
N ILE A 156 11.11 -31.94 10.27
CA ILE A 156 12.28 -32.43 11.00
C ILE A 156 11.92 -33.76 11.65
N SER A 157 12.79 -34.76 11.54
CA SER A 157 12.69 -36.07 12.17
C SER A 157 14.01 -36.42 12.85
N ALA A 158 14.04 -37.54 13.59
CA ALA A 158 15.27 -38.03 14.24
C ALA A 158 16.38 -38.41 13.23
N GLU A 159 16.01 -38.73 12.00
CA GLU A 159 16.91 -39.15 10.94
C GLU A 159 17.37 -38.01 10.02
N GLY A 160 16.88 -36.77 10.26
CA GLY A 160 17.21 -35.60 9.45
C GLY A 160 15.98 -34.73 9.16
N TYR A 161 15.97 -34.11 8.00
CA TYR A 161 14.82 -33.30 7.55
C TYR A 161 14.39 -33.68 6.14
N ARG A 162 13.11 -33.46 5.86
CA ARG A 162 12.52 -33.50 4.51
C ARG A 162 11.98 -32.12 4.16
N LEU A 163 12.28 -31.64 2.96
CA LEU A 163 11.57 -30.49 2.40
C LEU A 163 10.15 -30.94 2.06
N LEU A 164 9.17 -30.14 2.44
CA LEU A 164 7.78 -30.38 2.06
C LEU A 164 7.60 -30.04 0.57
N ASP A 165 6.79 -30.83 -0.12
CA ASP A 165 6.32 -30.45 -1.44
C ASP A 165 5.47 -29.17 -1.33
N PRO A 166 5.48 -28.28 -2.32
CA PRO A 166 4.78 -27.01 -2.25
C PRO A 166 3.28 -27.15 -1.95
N GLY A 167 2.60 -28.09 -2.58
CA GLY A 167 1.20 -28.37 -2.32
C GLY A 167 0.94 -28.85 -0.89
N GLU A 168 1.81 -29.71 -0.35
CA GLU A 168 1.72 -30.15 1.06
C GLU A 168 1.93 -28.97 2.02
N ALA A 169 2.86 -28.05 1.72
CA ALA A 169 3.12 -26.88 2.55
C ALA A 169 1.91 -25.94 2.57
N LEU A 170 1.27 -25.69 1.42
CA LEU A 170 0.06 -24.87 1.32
C LEU A 170 -1.14 -25.56 1.99
N ALA A 171 -1.32 -26.86 1.86
CA ALA A 171 -2.40 -27.59 2.54
C ALA A 171 -2.28 -27.46 4.06
N ARG A 172 -1.08 -27.64 4.63
CA ARG A 172 -0.83 -27.47 6.07
C ARG A 172 -1.04 -26.01 6.53
N LEU A 173 -0.71 -25.04 5.67
CA LEU A 173 -0.97 -23.63 5.94
C LEU A 173 -2.47 -23.34 5.94
N ASN A 174 -3.20 -23.87 4.96
CA ASN A 174 -4.65 -23.75 4.86
C ASN A 174 -5.35 -24.30 6.11
N ASP A 175 -5.00 -25.50 6.54
CA ASP A 175 -5.61 -26.12 7.72
C ASP A 175 -5.37 -25.26 8.96
N LYS A 176 -4.15 -24.72 9.13
CA LYS A 176 -3.86 -23.79 10.23
C LYS A 176 -4.69 -22.50 10.18
N LEU A 177 -4.97 -21.96 8.97
CA LEU A 177 -5.82 -20.78 8.81
C LEU A 177 -7.27 -21.09 9.16
N VAL A 178 -7.80 -22.21 8.65
CA VAL A 178 -9.17 -22.66 8.95
C VAL A 178 -9.35 -22.90 10.46
N ASP A 179 -8.38 -23.52 11.13
CA ASP A 179 -8.41 -23.80 12.56
C ASP A 179 -8.46 -22.53 13.43
N GLN A 180 -8.04 -21.37 12.91
CA GLN A 180 -8.13 -20.11 13.66
C GLN A 180 -9.58 -19.65 13.88
N ASN A 181 -10.55 -20.13 13.09
CA ASN A 181 -11.97 -19.75 13.18
C ASN A 181 -12.16 -18.22 13.28
N LEU A 182 -11.48 -17.47 12.40
CA LEU A 182 -11.53 -16.01 12.43
C LEU A 182 -12.97 -15.50 12.21
N THR A 183 -13.35 -14.47 12.96
CA THR A 183 -14.74 -13.97 13.05
C THR A 183 -15.27 -13.29 11.77
N GLN A 184 -14.39 -12.96 10.84
CA GLN A 184 -14.73 -12.41 9.52
C GLN A 184 -14.26 -13.40 8.45
N ALA A 185 -14.93 -13.40 7.29
CA ALA A 185 -14.49 -14.17 6.13
C ALA A 185 -13.07 -13.72 5.74
N THR A 186 -12.09 -14.46 6.25
CA THR A 186 -10.68 -14.14 6.13
C THR A 186 -10.03 -15.22 5.29
N PHE A 187 -9.59 -14.86 4.10
CA PHE A 187 -8.90 -15.76 3.17
C PHE A 187 -7.71 -15.05 2.54
N ALA A 188 -6.85 -15.81 1.94
CA ALA A 188 -5.71 -15.26 1.21
C ALA A 188 -5.47 -16.05 -0.06
N THR A 189 -4.84 -15.38 -1.04
CA THR A 189 -4.17 -16.05 -2.14
C THR A 189 -2.71 -16.30 -1.78
N ALA A 190 -2.11 -17.36 -2.29
CA ALA A 190 -0.68 -17.59 -2.11
C ALA A 190 -0.09 -18.44 -3.24
N VAL A 191 1.21 -18.27 -3.42
CA VAL A 191 2.06 -19.19 -4.17
C VAL A 191 3.29 -19.51 -3.32
N TYR A 192 3.61 -20.77 -3.23
CA TYR A 192 4.85 -21.25 -2.62
C TYR A 192 5.60 -22.17 -3.58
N GLY A 193 6.92 -22.03 -3.60
CA GLY A 193 7.75 -22.89 -4.41
C GLY A 193 9.19 -22.96 -3.91
N SER A 194 9.94 -23.87 -4.53
CA SER A 194 11.36 -24.06 -4.28
C SER A 194 12.13 -24.31 -5.58
N ILE A 195 13.34 -23.78 -5.65
CA ILE A 195 14.24 -23.99 -6.79
C ILE A 195 15.51 -24.69 -6.29
N ASN A 196 15.82 -25.81 -6.89
CA ASN A 196 17.12 -26.43 -6.66
C ASN A 196 18.17 -25.75 -7.55
N ALA A 197 19.14 -25.09 -6.95
CA ALA A 197 20.15 -24.30 -7.65
C ALA A 197 21.17 -25.16 -8.45
N LYS A 198 21.28 -26.46 -8.15
CA LYS A 198 22.18 -27.39 -8.88
C LYS A 198 21.50 -27.97 -10.11
N THR A 199 20.24 -28.39 -9.97
CA THR A 199 19.48 -29.04 -11.06
C THR A 199 18.61 -28.06 -11.83
N LEU A 200 18.39 -26.86 -11.32
CA LEU A 200 17.48 -25.83 -11.84
C LEU A 200 16.02 -26.32 -11.95
N VAL A 201 15.67 -27.34 -11.17
CA VAL A 201 14.29 -27.78 -11.05
C VAL A 201 13.55 -26.83 -10.11
N CYS A 202 12.50 -26.20 -10.61
CA CYS A 202 11.56 -25.41 -9.83
C CYS A 202 10.30 -26.24 -9.58
N ARG A 203 9.88 -26.36 -8.32
CA ARG A 203 8.60 -26.93 -7.90
C ARG A 203 7.77 -25.83 -7.26
N PHE A 204 6.48 -25.78 -7.55
CA PHE A 204 5.59 -24.78 -6.98
C PHE A 204 4.16 -25.30 -6.89
N ALA A 205 3.36 -24.70 -6.03
CA ALA A 205 1.92 -24.83 -5.92
C ALA A 205 1.29 -23.47 -5.69
N ARG A 206 0.02 -23.34 -6.03
CA ARG A 206 -0.73 -22.10 -5.99
C ARG A 206 -2.04 -22.28 -5.22
N ALA A 207 -2.38 -21.31 -4.40
CA ALA A 207 -3.65 -21.21 -3.71
C ALA A 207 -4.38 -19.94 -4.18
N GLY A 208 -5.17 -20.04 -5.25
CA GLY A 208 -5.94 -18.92 -5.79
C GLY A 208 -5.14 -17.71 -6.33
N HIS A 209 -3.82 -17.69 -6.19
CA HIS A 209 -2.93 -16.57 -6.55
C HIS A 209 -2.79 -16.42 -8.09
N PRO A 210 -2.42 -15.24 -8.64
CA PRO A 210 -2.10 -15.08 -10.05
C PRO A 210 -1.09 -16.14 -10.54
N PHE A 211 -1.22 -16.58 -11.81
CA PHE A 211 -0.30 -17.57 -12.36
C PHE A 211 1.12 -17.00 -12.49
N PRO A 212 2.16 -17.63 -11.94
CA PRO A 212 3.52 -17.21 -12.20
C PRO A 212 3.82 -17.24 -13.69
N LEU A 213 4.61 -16.27 -14.17
CA LEU A 213 5.05 -16.19 -15.57
C LEU A 213 6.50 -16.61 -15.67
N LEU A 214 6.78 -17.49 -16.61
CA LEU A 214 8.14 -17.88 -16.97
C LEU A 214 8.52 -17.26 -18.29
N MET A 215 9.42 -16.29 -18.27
CA MET A 215 10.09 -15.79 -19.46
C MET A 215 11.31 -16.64 -19.72
N ARG A 216 11.34 -17.28 -20.88
CA ARG A 216 12.48 -18.08 -21.34
C ARG A 216 13.61 -17.18 -21.88
N GLY A 217 14.81 -17.71 -21.96
CA GLY A 217 15.94 -17.03 -22.54
C GLY A 217 15.77 -16.61 -24.01
N ASP A 218 14.84 -17.25 -24.75
CA ASP A 218 14.43 -16.86 -26.10
C ASP A 218 13.38 -15.73 -26.15
N GLY A 219 12.92 -15.28 -24.98
CA GLY A 219 11.93 -14.21 -24.81
C GLY A 219 10.48 -14.68 -24.83
N SER A 220 10.21 -15.98 -25.04
CA SER A 220 8.85 -16.51 -24.93
C SER A 220 8.37 -16.50 -23.48
N VAL A 221 7.10 -16.12 -23.24
CA VAL A 221 6.51 -16.03 -21.90
C VAL A 221 5.40 -17.07 -21.74
N LEU A 222 5.50 -17.88 -20.71
CA LEU A 222 4.60 -18.99 -20.39
C LEU A 222 3.86 -18.73 -19.07
N ASN A 223 2.55 -18.95 -19.05
CA ASN A 223 1.77 -19.03 -17.82
C ASN A 223 2.00 -20.40 -17.15
N LEU A 224 2.42 -20.38 -15.90
CA LEU A 224 2.62 -21.60 -15.11
C LEU A 224 1.34 -21.94 -14.35
N GLN A 225 0.50 -22.76 -14.96
CA GLN A 225 -0.78 -23.17 -14.37
C GLN A 225 -0.58 -24.20 -13.28
N SER A 226 -1.33 -24.06 -12.19
CA SER A 226 -1.45 -25.00 -11.08
C SER A 226 -2.83 -24.79 -10.44
N ASP A 227 -3.53 -25.86 -10.12
CA ASP A 227 -4.85 -25.81 -9.51
C ASP A 227 -4.75 -25.79 -7.99
N GLY A 228 -5.62 -24.97 -7.35
CA GLY A 228 -5.71 -24.83 -5.90
C GLY A 228 -6.66 -23.71 -5.52
N GLY A 229 -7.50 -23.97 -4.51
CA GLY A 229 -8.45 -23.00 -3.94
C GLY A 229 -7.76 -21.90 -3.15
N LEU A 230 -8.55 -20.98 -2.58
CA LEU A 230 -8.07 -19.93 -1.69
C LEU A 230 -7.69 -20.53 -0.32
N LEU A 231 -6.71 -19.95 0.34
CA LEU A 231 -6.36 -20.34 1.72
C LEU A 231 -7.41 -19.85 2.72
N GLY A 232 -7.74 -20.69 3.70
CA GLY A 232 -8.59 -20.32 4.83
C GLY A 232 -10.10 -20.49 4.60
N ILE A 233 -10.53 -21.07 3.47
CA ILE A 233 -11.96 -21.25 3.16
C ILE A 233 -12.45 -22.67 3.48
N PHE A 234 -11.80 -23.68 2.90
CA PHE A 234 -12.22 -25.07 3.04
C PHE A 234 -11.16 -25.90 3.76
N PRO A 235 -11.53 -26.68 4.79
CA PRO A 235 -10.57 -27.61 5.42
C PRO A 235 -10.20 -28.73 4.44
N ASN A 236 -8.99 -29.26 4.58
CA ASN A 236 -8.44 -30.35 3.77
C ASN A 236 -8.42 -30.07 2.25
N ASP A 237 -8.29 -28.81 1.86
CA ASP A 237 -8.16 -28.47 0.43
C ASP A 237 -6.81 -28.95 -0.13
N VAL A 238 -6.79 -29.23 -1.43
CA VAL A 238 -5.64 -29.84 -2.11
C VAL A 238 -5.07 -28.84 -3.11
N TYR A 239 -3.75 -28.67 -3.06
CA TYR A 239 -2.99 -27.78 -3.94
C TYR A 239 -2.09 -28.60 -4.84
N GLU A 240 -2.24 -28.39 -6.14
CA GLU A 240 -1.52 -29.16 -7.14
C GLU A 240 -0.05 -28.78 -7.21
N ASP A 241 0.85 -29.76 -7.03
CA ASP A 241 2.27 -29.58 -7.25
C ASP A 241 2.60 -29.55 -8.73
N ARG A 242 3.33 -28.55 -9.16
CA ARG A 242 3.89 -28.44 -10.51
C ARG A 242 5.40 -28.38 -10.47
N GLN A 243 6.01 -28.94 -11.50
CA GLN A 243 7.45 -28.93 -11.67
C GLN A 243 7.82 -28.41 -13.05
N ILE A 244 8.83 -27.55 -13.09
CA ILE A 244 9.38 -27.03 -14.33
C ILE A 244 10.90 -27.04 -14.29
N GLN A 245 11.52 -27.36 -15.42
CA GLN A 245 12.97 -27.26 -15.62
C GLN A 245 13.28 -25.83 -16.07
N LEU A 246 13.99 -25.06 -15.23
CA LEU A 246 14.57 -23.78 -15.60
C LEU A 246 15.86 -23.98 -16.39
N ARG A 247 16.25 -22.99 -17.17
CA ARG A 247 17.44 -22.95 -18.02
C ARG A 247 18.17 -21.62 -17.81
N ALA A 248 19.43 -21.58 -18.20
CA ALA A 248 20.17 -20.32 -18.22
C ALA A 248 19.45 -19.25 -19.06
N GLY A 249 19.35 -18.04 -18.53
CA GLY A 249 18.62 -16.93 -19.13
C GLY A 249 17.12 -16.89 -18.82
N ASP A 250 16.56 -17.89 -18.14
CA ASP A 250 15.16 -17.89 -17.74
C ASP A 250 14.92 -16.91 -16.58
N ARG A 251 13.71 -16.29 -16.55
CA ARG A 251 13.23 -15.41 -15.50
C ARG A 251 11.83 -15.83 -15.07
N LEU A 252 11.67 -16.19 -13.81
CA LEU A 252 10.38 -16.56 -13.22
C LEU A 252 9.82 -15.37 -12.44
N PHE A 253 8.67 -14.85 -12.87
CA PHE A 253 7.95 -13.74 -12.25
C PHE A 253 6.80 -14.26 -11.40
N ILE A 254 6.78 -13.88 -10.14
CA ILE A 254 5.70 -14.08 -9.18
C ILE A 254 5.21 -12.68 -8.79
N TYR A 255 3.91 -12.43 -8.81
CA TYR A 255 3.36 -11.08 -8.67
C TYR A 255 1.93 -11.13 -8.12
N THR A 256 1.52 -10.04 -7.45
CA THR A 256 0.14 -9.82 -6.99
C THR A 256 -0.68 -9.07 -8.03
N ASP A 257 -2.00 -9.07 -7.91
CA ASP A 257 -2.93 -8.47 -8.87
C ASP A 257 -2.81 -6.94 -8.96
N GLY A 258 -2.19 -6.27 -7.97
CA GLY A 258 -1.82 -4.85 -8.07
C GLY A 258 -0.98 -4.48 -9.31
N ILE A 259 -0.43 -5.46 -10.04
CA ILE A 259 0.22 -5.24 -11.33
C ILE A 259 -0.75 -4.68 -12.38
N GLU A 260 -2.05 -5.01 -12.25
CA GLU A 260 -3.08 -4.53 -13.15
C GLU A 260 -3.24 -3.00 -13.10
N VAL A 261 -2.96 -2.42 -11.92
CA VAL A 261 -2.99 -0.96 -11.70
C VAL A 261 -1.76 -0.27 -12.30
N ALA A 262 -0.61 -0.94 -12.33
CA ALA A 262 0.66 -0.36 -12.76
C ALA A 262 0.75 0.00 -14.26
N PHE A 263 -0.23 -0.43 -15.06
CA PHE A 263 -0.29 -0.20 -16.52
C PHE A 263 -1.62 0.38 -16.99
N ALA A 264 -2.45 0.89 -16.10
CA ALA A 264 -3.78 1.38 -16.42
C ALA A 264 -3.75 2.71 -17.17
N ASP A 265 -3.51 2.65 -18.49
CA ASP A 265 -4.06 3.65 -19.41
C ASP A 265 -5.55 3.31 -19.63
N ASP A 266 -6.48 3.85 -18.84
CA ASP A 266 -7.95 3.75 -18.92
C ASP A 266 -8.59 2.34 -19.00
N HIS A 267 -7.82 1.26 -19.08
CA HIS A 267 -8.30 -0.12 -19.12
C HIS A 267 -7.48 -0.98 -18.16
N ALA A 268 -8.14 -1.54 -17.14
CA ALA A 268 -7.53 -2.54 -16.25
C ALA A 268 -6.80 -3.61 -17.07
N LEU A 269 -5.48 -3.73 -16.88
CA LEU A 269 -4.68 -4.76 -17.53
C LEU A 269 -5.07 -6.11 -16.97
N ASN A 270 -5.36 -7.06 -17.85
CA ASN A 270 -5.46 -8.46 -17.47
C ASN A 270 -4.08 -9.12 -17.56
N THR A 271 -3.93 -10.30 -16.99
CA THR A 271 -2.69 -11.11 -17.00
C THR A 271 -2.10 -11.26 -18.41
N GLN A 272 -2.92 -11.19 -19.47
CA GLN A 272 -2.45 -11.33 -20.85
C GLN A 272 -1.71 -10.06 -21.33
N GLN A 273 -2.12 -8.89 -20.91
CA GLN A 273 -1.43 -7.62 -21.22
C GLN A 273 -0.08 -7.54 -20.49
N TRP A 274 -0.06 -7.92 -19.22
CA TRP A 274 1.19 -8.03 -18.46
C TRP A 274 2.22 -8.95 -19.15
N ARG A 275 1.78 -10.09 -19.65
CA ARG A 275 2.61 -10.97 -20.45
C ARG A 275 3.20 -10.28 -21.68
N VAL A 276 2.39 -9.53 -22.45
CA VAL A 276 2.84 -8.78 -23.63
C VAL A 276 3.85 -7.69 -23.23
N GLU A 277 3.62 -7.02 -22.12
CA GLU A 277 4.54 -6.02 -21.58
C GLU A 277 5.90 -6.63 -21.19
N LEU A 278 5.92 -7.83 -20.63
CA LEU A 278 7.15 -8.55 -20.37
C LEU A 278 7.87 -8.97 -21.67
N GLU A 279 7.13 -9.47 -22.68
CA GLU A 279 7.70 -9.83 -23.98
C GLU A 279 8.40 -8.64 -24.65
N HIS A 280 7.84 -7.44 -24.55
CA HIS A 280 8.45 -6.20 -25.07
C HIS A 280 9.74 -5.83 -24.32
N ARG A 281 9.85 -6.16 -23.02
CA ARG A 281 11.01 -5.83 -22.16
C ARG A 281 12.01 -6.97 -22.01
N ARG A 282 11.93 -8.02 -22.83
CA ARG A 282 12.76 -9.21 -22.71
C ARG A 282 14.27 -8.94 -22.67
N GLU A 283 14.75 -7.95 -23.43
CA GLU A 283 16.17 -7.56 -23.50
C GLU A 283 16.60 -6.66 -22.31
N MET A 284 15.63 -6.17 -21.50
CA MET A 284 15.93 -5.32 -20.36
C MET A 284 16.46 -6.12 -19.18
N PRO A 285 17.44 -5.60 -18.42
CA PRO A 285 17.77 -6.13 -17.10
C PRO A 285 16.55 -6.10 -16.17
N VAL A 286 16.42 -7.11 -15.31
CA VAL A 286 15.26 -7.24 -14.40
C VAL A 286 15.10 -6.00 -13.51
N GLU A 287 16.20 -5.46 -13.00
CA GLU A 287 16.19 -4.26 -12.16
C GLU A 287 15.57 -3.06 -12.90
N ARG A 288 15.87 -2.93 -14.20
CA ARG A 288 15.32 -1.84 -15.01
C ARG A 288 13.82 -2.02 -15.26
N VAL A 289 13.37 -3.26 -15.49
CA VAL A 289 11.94 -3.58 -15.62
C VAL A 289 11.20 -3.19 -14.34
N LEU A 290 11.70 -3.61 -13.17
CA LEU A 290 11.06 -3.30 -11.89
C LEU A 290 11.07 -1.80 -11.57
N LEU A 291 12.14 -1.10 -11.95
CA LEU A 291 12.22 0.35 -11.77
C LEU A 291 11.18 1.08 -12.63
N GLU A 292 11.04 0.72 -13.90
CA GLU A 292 10.02 1.31 -14.79
C GLU A 292 8.60 1.07 -14.30
N LEU A 293 8.32 -0.12 -13.78
CA LEU A 293 7.03 -0.42 -13.13
C LEU A 293 6.76 0.49 -11.95
N SER A 294 7.77 0.67 -11.09
CA SER A 294 7.66 1.58 -9.94
C SER A 294 7.44 3.04 -10.38
N GLU A 295 8.18 3.50 -11.39
CA GLU A 295 8.04 4.85 -11.95
C GLU A 295 6.67 5.08 -12.61
N ASN A 296 6.11 4.07 -13.27
CA ASN A 296 4.77 4.16 -13.87
C ASN A 296 3.70 4.32 -12.80
N LEU A 297 3.74 3.54 -11.72
CA LEU A 297 2.84 3.71 -10.58
C LEU A 297 2.90 5.14 -10.01
N ASP A 298 4.09 5.71 -9.87
CA ASP A 298 4.26 7.07 -9.36
C ASP A 298 3.66 8.13 -10.31
N ARG A 299 3.64 7.89 -11.62
CA ARG A 299 3.05 8.81 -12.61
C ARG A 299 1.53 8.76 -12.61
N GLU A 300 0.95 7.57 -12.52
CA GLU A 300 -0.51 7.36 -12.57
C GLU A 300 -1.21 7.83 -11.30
N THR A 301 -0.62 7.59 -10.15
CA THR A 301 -1.23 7.95 -8.87
C THR A 301 -1.15 9.44 -8.56
N GLY A 302 -0.29 10.21 -9.26
CA GLY A 302 -0.05 11.62 -8.94
C GLY A 302 0.41 11.77 -7.48
N SER A 303 -0.32 12.55 -6.67
CA SER A 303 -0.08 12.67 -5.22
C SER A 303 -0.93 11.71 -4.38
N LEU A 304 -1.73 10.86 -5.01
CA LEU A 304 -2.60 9.90 -4.33
C LEU A 304 -1.89 8.54 -4.21
N ALA A 305 -2.16 7.81 -3.13
CA ALA A 305 -1.63 6.46 -2.93
C ALA A 305 -2.09 5.51 -4.05
N PRO A 306 -1.30 4.48 -4.39
CA PRO A 306 -1.73 3.41 -5.30
C PRO A 306 -3.09 2.84 -4.87
N LYS A 307 -3.87 2.34 -5.83
CA LYS A 307 -5.20 1.77 -5.53
C LYS A 307 -5.10 0.40 -4.88
N ASP A 308 -4.01 -0.31 -5.13
CA ASP A 308 -3.76 -1.64 -4.59
C ASP A 308 -2.28 -1.86 -4.30
N ASP A 309 -1.99 -2.83 -3.44
CA ASP A 309 -0.63 -3.25 -3.10
C ASP A 309 0.01 -3.95 -4.32
N LEU A 310 1.26 -3.64 -4.62
CA LEU A 310 2.02 -4.32 -5.67
C LEU A 310 3.26 -5.00 -5.12
N SER A 311 3.32 -6.30 -5.30
CA SER A 311 4.47 -7.12 -4.97
C SER A 311 4.93 -7.93 -6.17
N ILE A 312 6.22 -7.93 -6.44
CA ILE A 312 6.84 -8.75 -7.50
C ILE A 312 8.10 -9.39 -6.94
N VAL A 313 8.24 -10.70 -7.19
CA VAL A 313 9.48 -11.46 -6.97
C VAL A 313 9.91 -12.04 -8.31
N VAL A 314 11.14 -11.83 -8.70
CA VAL A 314 11.72 -12.39 -9.92
C VAL A 314 12.89 -13.28 -9.55
N ALA A 315 12.84 -14.57 -9.96
CA ALA A 315 13.98 -15.47 -9.92
C ALA A 315 14.63 -15.54 -11.31
N GLU A 316 15.86 -15.05 -11.43
CA GLU A 316 16.64 -15.07 -12.66
C GLU A 316 17.70 -16.15 -12.60
N VAL A 317 17.84 -16.94 -13.67
CA VAL A 317 18.92 -17.91 -13.86
C VAL A 317 20.00 -17.28 -14.74
N ARG A 318 21.14 -16.94 -14.16
CA ARG A 318 22.26 -16.35 -14.93
C ARG A 318 22.82 -17.31 -15.97
N PRO A 319 23.14 -16.83 -17.17
CA PRO A 319 23.70 -17.68 -18.23
C PRO A 319 25.13 -18.17 -17.96
N ASP A 320 25.90 -17.50 -17.09
CA ASP A 320 27.35 -17.71 -16.91
C ASP A 320 27.69 -18.37 -15.57
N ALA A 321 26.96 -19.38 -15.16
CA ALA A 321 27.19 -20.08 -13.89
C ALA A 321 27.60 -21.53 -14.07
#